data_d7460e09fddbad594f8aa94d2bac6f30
#
_entry.id   d7460e09fddbad594f8aa94d2bac6f30
#
_cell.length_a   1.000
_cell.length_b   1.000
_cell.length_c   1.000
_cell.angle_alpha   90.00
_cell.angle_beta   90.00
_cell.angle_gamma   90.00
#
_symmetry.space_group_name_H-M   'P 1'
#
loop_
_entity.id
_entity.type
_entity.pdbx_description
1 polymer ?
#
loop_
_entity_poly.entity_id
_entity_poly.type
_entity_poly.pdbx_seq_one_letter_code
_entity_poly.pdbx_strand_id
1 'polypeptide(L)'
;IHKSAICEPLQGENAWSYAEKLKLAISSIRDHMFSEFIFCDDAKLNEIEENIWIARNIRHAMEIGELFLVYQPIVDINTRAILGAEALCRWVSAERGIISPLKFITIAEDIGFINELGYQIIKTAMGEFRHFSQRASLKDDFLLHINVSPWQLNEPHFHERFTTIMKENGLKANSLCVEITETVIERINEHFYLNIEQLRKQGVRISICLLYTSPSPRD
;
A
#
# COMPACT_ATOMS: atom_id res chain seq x y z
N ILE A 1 -24.50 -16.81 7.48
CA ILE A 1 -23.88 -15.53 7.87
C ILE A 1 -24.92 -14.44 7.62
N HIS A 2 -25.30 -13.72 8.68
CA HIS A 2 -26.20 -12.59 8.57
C HIS A 2 -25.40 -11.30 8.67
N LYS A 3 -25.54 -10.42 7.66
CA LYS A 3 -25.00 -9.06 7.67
C LYS A 3 -26.15 -8.12 8.01
N SER A 4 -25.97 -7.21 8.94
CA SER A 4 -27.00 -6.25 9.35
C SER A 4 -26.37 -4.87 9.48
N ALA A 5 -27.04 -3.86 8.95
CA ALA A 5 -26.67 -2.46 9.11
C ALA A 5 -27.84 -1.67 9.68
N ILE A 6 -27.55 -0.77 10.60
CA ILE A 6 -28.51 0.17 11.17
C ILE A 6 -27.99 1.56 10.88
N CYS A 7 -28.74 2.35 10.14
CA CYS A 7 -28.44 3.75 9.86
C CYS A 7 -29.54 4.63 10.47
N GLU A 8 -29.17 5.81 10.98
CA GLU A 8 -30.17 6.81 11.37
C GLU A 8 -30.59 7.62 10.13
N PRO A 9 -31.90 7.78 9.87
CA PRO A 9 -32.34 8.62 8.77
C PRO A 9 -32.10 10.09 9.09
N LEU A 10 -31.57 10.83 8.13
CA LEU A 10 -31.46 12.29 8.24
C LEU A 10 -32.83 12.96 8.18
N GLN A 11 -32.98 14.05 8.93
CA GLN A 11 -34.21 14.83 8.92
C GLN A 11 -34.51 15.37 7.50
N GLY A 12 -35.59 14.90 6.87
CA GLY A 12 -35.95 15.25 5.50
C GLY A 12 -35.39 14.33 4.41
N GLU A 13 -34.68 13.28 4.77
CA GLU A 13 -34.16 12.28 3.82
C GLU A 13 -35.31 11.45 3.22
N ASN A 14 -35.27 11.22 1.90
CA ASN A 14 -36.26 10.36 1.26
C ASN A 14 -35.90 8.88 1.40
N ALA A 15 -36.92 8.02 1.34
CA ALA A 15 -36.78 6.57 1.52
C ALA A 15 -35.79 5.90 0.55
N TRP A 16 -35.61 6.45 -0.65
CA TRP A 16 -34.69 5.93 -1.65
C TRP A 16 -33.22 6.18 -1.24
N SER A 17 -32.89 7.41 -0.86
CA SER A 17 -31.56 7.77 -0.34
C SER A 17 -31.19 6.92 0.87
N TYR A 18 -32.12 6.74 1.80
CA TYR A 18 -31.93 5.89 2.97
C TYR A 18 -31.67 4.42 2.63
N ALA A 19 -32.42 3.87 1.66
CA ALA A 19 -32.22 2.51 1.19
C ALA A 19 -30.84 2.32 0.49
N GLU A 20 -30.37 3.32 -0.23
CA GLU A 20 -29.02 3.30 -0.82
C GLU A 20 -27.93 3.30 0.24
N LYS A 21 -28.03 4.14 1.28
CA LYS A 21 -27.13 4.15 2.43
C LYS A 21 -27.06 2.78 3.13
N LEU A 22 -28.21 2.15 3.37
CA LEU A 22 -28.26 0.81 3.97
C LEU A 22 -27.58 -0.24 3.08
N LYS A 23 -27.78 -0.20 1.76
CA LYS A 23 -27.08 -1.09 0.84
C LYS A 23 -25.58 -0.91 0.87
N LEU A 24 -25.08 0.33 0.89
CA LEU A 24 -23.66 0.65 0.99
C LEU A 24 -23.07 0.12 2.31
N ALA A 25 -23.76 0.37 3.43
CA ALA A 25 -23.36 -0.12 4.73
C ALA A 25 -23.27 -1.65 4.78
N ILE A 26 -24.27 -2.36 4.26
CA ILE A 26 -24.26 -3.83 4.21
C ILE A 26 -23.12 -4.34 3.30
N SER A 27 -22.87 -3.67 2.17
CA SER A 27 -21.81 -4.08 1.24
C SER A 27 -20.41 -3.88 1.81
N SER A 28 -20.24 -2.97 2.78
CA SER A 28 -18.96 -2.71 3.46
C SER A 28 -18.60 -3.75 4.52
N ILE A 29 -19.58 -4.58 4.95
CA ILE A 29 -19.32 -5.65 5.91
C ILE A 29 -18.53 -6.74 5.21
N ARG A 30 -17.31 -7.00 5.70
CA ARG A 30 -16.47 -8.09 5.20
C ARG A 30 -17.09 -9.45 5.53
N ASP A 31 -16.80 -10.47 4.72
CA ASP A 31 -17.23 -11.83 4.97
C ASP A 31 -16.37 -12.46 6.08
N HIS A 32 -16.74 -12.18 7.34
CA HIS A 32 -16.21 -12.85 8.52
C HIS A 32 -17.09 -14.03 8.95
N MET A 33 -16.53 -14.95 9.75
CA MET A 33 -17.24 -16.13 10.23
C MET A 33 -18.37 -15.83 11.23
N PHE A 34 -18.56 -14.59 11.66
CA PHE A 34 -19.55 -14.17 12.67
C PHE A 34 -20.50 -13.11 12.09
N SER A 35 -21.70 -13.04 12.66
CA SER A 35 -22.68 -11.99 12.33
C SER A 35 -22.17 -10.63 12.83
N GLU A 36 -22.08 -9.66 11.94
CA GLU A 36 -21.64 -8.30 12.25
C GLU A 36 -22.81 -7.32 12.15
N PHE A 37 -22.85 -6.37 13.11
CA PHE A 37 -23.74 -5.22 13.09
C PHE A 37 -22.90 -3.97 12.86
N ILE A 38 -23.28 -3.15 11.90
CA ILE A 38 -22.70 -1.82 11.70
C ILE A 38 -23.75 -0.77 12.03
N PHE A 39 -23.40 0.11 12.98
CA PHE A 39 -24.09 1.38 13.16
C PHE A 39 -23.49 2.41 12.21
N CYS A 40 -24.31 2.98 11.34
CA CYS A 40 -23.89 3.98 10.38
C CYS A 40 -24.46 5.35 10.80
N ASP A 41 -23.60 6.17 11.36
CA ASP A 41 -23.76 7.61 11.41
C ASP A 41 -23.26 8.25 10.09
N ASP A 42 -23.42 9.56 9.96
CA ASP A 42 -22.97 10.28 8.76
C ASP A 42 -21.46 10.17 8.54
N ALA A 43 -20.66 10.11 9.60
CA ALA A 43 -19.21 9.95 9.48
C ALA A 43 -18.85 8.59 8.90
N LYS A 44 -19.53 7.51 9.35
CA LYS A 44 -19.31 6.16 8.83
C LYS A 44 -19.80 6.01 7.39
N LEU A 45 -20.89 6.64 7.03
CA LEU A 45 -21.39 6.65 5.65
C LEU A 45 -20.42 7.35 4.71
N ASN A 46 -19.89 8.51 5.11
CA ASN A 46 -18.87 9.24 4.33
C ASN A 46 -17.60 8.41 4.15
N GLU A 47 -17.15 7.70 5.20
CA GLU A 47 -16.02 6.77 5.12
C GLU A 47 -16.29 5.65 4.09
N ILE A 48 -17.48 5.04 4.13
CA ILE A 48 -17.87 3.99 3.19
C ILE A 48 -17.90 4.52 1.76
N GLU A 49 -18.50 5.67 1.53
CA GLU A 49 -18.55 6.32 0.21
C GLU A 49 -17.15 6.62 -0.32
N GLU A 50 -16.26 7.12 0.53
CA GLU A 50 -14.87 7.38 0.16
C GLU A 50 -14.13 6.09 -0.19
N ASN A 51 -14.32 5.02 0.59
CA ASN A 51 -13.70 3.72 0.31
C ASN A 51 -14.16 3.15 -1.03
N ILE A 52 -15.45 3.25 -1.34
CA ILE A 52 -16.01 2.84 -2.63
C ILE A 52 -15.44 3.68 -3.77
N TRP A 53 -15.34 5.00 -3.56
CA TRP A 53 -14.76 5.89 -4.57
C TRP A 53 -13.29 5.51 -4.84
N ILE A 54 -12.49 5.30 -3.81
CA ILE A 54 -11.10 4.84 -3.92
C ILE A 54 -11.02 3.52 -4.71
N ALA A 55 -11.82 2.53 -4.32
CA ALA A 55 -11.84 1.22 -4.97
C ALA A 55 -12.15 1.30 -6.48
N ARG A 56 -13.02 2.23 -6.88
CA ARG A 56 -13.41 2.43 -8.28
C ARG A 56 -12.37 3.21 -9.09
N ASN A 57 -11.65 4.12 -8.44
CA ASN A 57 -10.79 5.09 -9.14
C ASN A 57 -9.29 4.76 -9.06
N ILE A 58 -8.85 3.90 -8.15
CA ILE A 58 -7.41 3.64 -7.92
C ILE A 58 -6.68 3.13 -9.17
N ARG A 59 -7.31 2.26 -9.98
CA ARG A 59 -6.73 1.75 -11.22
C ARG A 59 -6.55 2.88 -12.24
N HIS A 60 -7.59 3.67 -12.42
CA HIS A 60 -7.54 4.82 -13.33
C HIS A 60 -6.52 5.87 -12.88
N ALA A 61 -6.46 6.16 -11.59
CA ALA A 61 -5.47 7.06 -10.99
C ALA A 61 -4.03 6.61 -11.26
N MET A 62 -3.76 5.30 -11.23
CA MET A 62 -2.47 4.75 -11.60
C MET A 62 -2.16 4.98 -13.08
N GLU A 63 -3.14 4.77 -13.98
CA GLU A 63 -2.98 4.93 -15.43
C GLU A 63 -2.71 6.38 -15.83
N ILE A 64 -3.35 7.36 -15.19
CA ILE A 64 -3.21 8.78 -15.50
C ILE A 64 -2.11 9.49 -14.71
N GLY A 65 -1.38 8.77 -13.83
CA GLY A 65 -0.25 9.31 -13.07
C GLY A 65 -0.62 10.16 -11.86
N GLU A 66 -1.85 10.05 -11.33
CA GLU A 66 -2.22 10.63 -10.02
C GLU A 66 -1.52 9.91 -8.86
N LEU A 67 -1.12 8.64 -9.07
CA LEU A 67 -0.27 7.88 -8.17
C LEU A 67 1.19 8.07 -8.58
N PHE A 68 2.02 8.55 -7.66
CA PHE A 68 3.44 8.83 -7.89
C PHE A 68 4.28 8.51 -6.65
N LEU A 69 5.60 8.49 -6.79
CA LEU A 69 6.51 8.23 -5.68
C LEU A 69 7.15 9.53 -5.19
N VAL A 70 7.31 9.61 -3.88
CA VAL A 70 8.21 10.54 -3.21
C VAL A 70 9.24 9.76 -2.43
N TYR A 71 10.41 10.37 -2.17
CA TYR A 71 11.52 9.71 -1.53
C TYR A 71 11.87 10.39 -0.23
N GLN A 72 11.75 9.65 0.88
CA GLN A 72 12.15 10.12 2.20
C GLN A 72 13.59 9.69 2.48
N PRO A 73 14.53 10.63 2.72
CA PRO A 73 15.92 10.28 2.99
C PRO A 73 16.06 9.58 4.35
N ILE A 74 16.86 8.52 4.38
CA ILE A 74 17.30 7.83 5.59
C ILE A 74 18.69 8.34 5.93
N VAL A 75 18.86 8.89 7.13
CA VAL A 75 20.09 9.55 7.56
C VAL A 75 20.69 8.88 8.79
N ASP A 76 22.01 8.82 8.83
CA ASP A 76 22.75 8.44 10.02
C ASP A 76 22.67 9.57 11.07
N ILE A 77 22.25 9.24 12.29
CA ILE A 77 22.00 10.23 13.34
C ILE A 77 23.29 10.95 13.76
N ASN A 78 24.43 10.26 13.76
CA ASN A 78 25.70 10.79 14.24
C ASN A 78 26.43 11.61 13.17
N THR A 79 26.49 11.06 11.94
CA THR A 79 27.26 11.67 10.84
C THR A 79 26.45 12.59 9.97
N ARG A 80 25.11 12.54 10.06
CA ARG A 80 24.17 13.23 9.17
C ARG A 80 24.30 12.82 7.71
N ALA A 81 25.03 11.76 7.43
CA ALA A 81 25.15 11.22 6.08
C ALA A 81 23.84 10.55 5.63
N ILE A 82 23.47 10.74 4.36
CA ILE A 82 22.34 10.03 3.77
C ILE A 82 22.81 8.59 3.47
N LEU A 83 22.12 7.62 4.04
CA LEU A 83 22.38 6.18 3.90
C LEU A 83 21.48 5.52 2.88
N GLY A 84 20.33 6.12 2.58
CA GLY A 84 19.35 5.56 1.69
C GLY A 84 18.16 6.48 1.52
N ALA A 85 17.13 5.96 0.85
CA ALA A 85 15.85 6.62 0.73
C ALA A 85 14.72 5.58 0.72
N GLU A 86 13.61 5.92 1.34
CA GLU A 86 12.37 5.14 1.29
C GLU A 86 11.46 5.67 0.19
N ALA A 87 11.02 4.77 -0.71
CA ALA A 87 10.06 5.08 -1.75
C ALA A 87 8.63 4.99 -1.18
N LEU A 88 7.95 6.12 -1.16
CA LEU A 88 6.62 6.26 -0.58
C LEU A 88 5.61 6.63 -1.67
N CYS A 89 4.60 5.79 -1.88
CA CYS A 89 3.52 6.07 -2.81
C CYS A 89 2.62 7.20 -2.28
N ARG A 90 2.24 8.11 -3.17
CA ARG A 90 1.31 9.21 -2.89
C ARG A 90 0.23 9.22 -3.97
N TRP A 91 -0.97 9.57 -3.56
CA TRP A 91 -2.07 9.79 -4.47
C TRP A 91 -2.61 11.22 -4.29
N VAL A 92 -2.58 11.98 -5.37
CA VAL A 92 -3.20 13.30 -5.42
C VAL A 92 -4.24 13.28 -6.54
N SER A 93 -5.50 13.17 -6.14
CA SER A 93 -6.61 13.16 -7.07
C SER A 93 -7.01 14.59 -7.47
N ALA A 94 -7.29 14.79 -8.75
CA ALA A 94 -7.82 16.06 -9.24
C ALA A 94 -9.20 16.39 -8.63
N GLU A 95 -9.99 15.37 -8.27
CA GLU A 95 -11.34 15.52 -7.71
C GLU A 95 -11.33 15.71 -6.19
N ARG A 96 -10.50 14.92 -5.46
CA ARG A 96 -10.55 14.82 -3.99
C ARG A 96 -9.28 15.28 -3.27
N GLY A 97 -8.29 15.76 -4.00
CA GLY A 97 -7.02 16.17 -3.41
C GLY A 97 -6.16 15.00 -2.92
N ILE A 98 -5.51 15.19 -1.77
CA ILE A 98 -4.60 14.18 -1.21
C ILE A 98 -5.40 13.03 -0.59
N ILE A 99 -5.13 11.80 -1.06
CA ILE A 99 -5.70 10.56 -0.51
C ILE A 99 -4.64 9.89 0.38
N SER A 100 -5.04 9.54 1.62
CA SER A 100 -4.14 8.89 2.57
C SER A 100 -3.59 7.57 2.05
N PRO A 101 -2.24 7.36 2.06
CA PRO A 101 -1.63 6.11 1.65
C PRO A 101 -2.15 4.90 2.43
N LEU A 102 -2.31 5.02 3.74
CA LEU A 102 -2.85 3.96 4.58
C LEU A 102 -4.22 3.51 4.07
N LYS A 103 -5.07 4.46 3.66
CA LYS A 103 -6.42 4.19 3.21
C LYS A 103 -6.45 3.50 1.85
N PHE A 104 -5.77 4.07 0.84
CA PHE A 104 -5.83 3.47 -0.50
C PHE A 104 -5.04 2.16 -0.62
N ILE A 105 -3.98 1.95 0.18
CA ILE A 105 -3.25 0.68 0.21
C ILE A 105 -4.14 -0.41 0.81
N THR A 106 -4.78 -0.15 1.96
CA THR A 106 -5.72 -1.11 2.58
C THR A 106 -6.84 -1.49 1.61
N ILE A 107 -7.41 -0.50 0.90
CA ILE A 107 -8.46 -0.77 -0.09
C ILE A 107 -7.92 -1.57 -1.28
N ALA A 108 -6.70 -1.27 -1.76
CA ALA A 108 -6.05 -2.04 -2.82
C ALA A 108 -5.83 -3.50 -2.41
N GLU A 109 -5.48 -3.76 -1.15
CA GLU A 109 -5.38 -5.11 -0.59
C GLU A 109 -6.74 -5.81 -0.57
N ASP A 110 -7.79 -5.12 -0.09
CA ASP A 110 -9.14 -5.67 0.02
C ASP A 110 -9.74 -6.08 -1.33
N ILE A 111 -9.48 -5.29 -2.38
CA ILE A 111 -9.98 -5.57 -3.74
C ILE A 111 -9.03 -6.41 -4.59
N GLY A 112 -7.88 -6.87 -4.01
CA GLY A 112 -6.87 -7.65 -4.72
C GLY A 112 -6.04 -6.87 -5.74
N PHE A 113 -6.14 -5.54 -5.78
CA PHE A 113 -5.39 -4.68 -6.70
C PHE A 113 -3.95 -4.41 -6.24
N ILE A 114 -3.63 -4.73 -4.99
CA ILE A 114 -2.32 -4.46 -4.39
C ILE A 114 -1.16 -5.08 -5.17
N ASN A 115 -1.37 -6.22 -5.81
CA ASN A 115 -0.35 -6.89 -6.59
C ASN A 115 0.03 -6.08 -7.83
N GLU A 116 -0.96 -5.64 -8.61
CA GLU A 116 -0.74 -4.83 -9.81
C GLU A 116 -0.12 -3.46 -9.45
N LEU A 117 -0.70 -2.78 -8.47
CA LEU A 117 -0.20 -1.52 -7.94
C LEU A 117 1.24 -1.65 -7.43
N GLY A 118 1.52 -2.69 -6.64
CA GLY A 118 2.83 -2.89 -6.05
C GLY A 118 3.91 -3.19 -7.08
N TYR A 119 3.63 -3.97 -8.13
CA TYR A 119 4.59 -4.15 -9.21
C TYR A 119 4.86 -2.86 -9.96
N GLN A 120 3.86 -2.02 -10.16
CA GLN A 120 4.06 -0.70 -10.77
C GLN A 120 4.93 0.20 -9.88
N ILE A 121 4.69 0.19 -8.56
CA ILE A 121 5.53 0.90 -7.57
C ILE A 121 6.98 0.42 -7.63
N ILE A 122 7.21 -0.90 -7.57
CA ILE A 122 8.55 -1.51 -7.63
C ILE A 122 9.27 -1.10 -8.93
N LYS A 123 8.59 -1.20 -10.06
CA LYS A 123 9.15 -0.85 -11.37
C LYS A 123 9.51 0.63 -11.46
N THR A 124 8.63 1.51 -10.98
CA THR A 124 8.86 2.96 -10.97
C THR A 124 10.02 3.31 -10.03
N ALA A 125 10.01 2.78 -8.79
CA ALA A 125 11.05 3.04 -7.80
C ALA A 125 12.44 2.61 -8.29
N MET A 126 12.55 1.42 -8.86
CA MET A 126 13.81 0.93 -9.39
C MET A 126 14.28 1.72 -10.63
N GLY A 127 13.36 2.12 -11.51
CA GLY A 127 13.67 2.94 -12.68
C GLY A 127 14.17 4.33 -12.30
N GLU A 128 13.49 5.01 -11.37
CA GLU A 128 13.89 6.33 -10.89
C GLU A 128 15.20 6.26 -10.10
N PHE A 129 15.39 5.22 -9.28
CA PHE A 129 16.64 5.00 -8.56
C PHE A 129 17.84 4.79 -9.50
N ARG A 130 17.66 4.03 -10.59
CA ARG A 130 18.67 3.91 -11.64
C ARG A 130 19.07 5.27 -12.19
N HIS A 131 18.09 6.10 -12.59
CA HIS A 131 18.36 7.43 -13.11
C HIS A 131 19.06 8.33 -12.11
N PHE A 132 18.62 8.26 -10.84
CA PHE A 132 19.21 9.03 -9.77
C PHE A 132 20.66 8.60 -9.49
N SER A 133 20.91 7.28 -9.39
CA SER A 133 22.25 6.73 -9.11
C SER A 133 23.29 7.03 -10.21
N GLN A 134 22.84 7.22 -11.45
CA GLN A 134 23.71 7.61 -12.55
C GLN A 134 24.12 9.10 -12.53
N ARG A 135 23.30 9.95 -11.90
CA ARG A 135 23.52 11.41 -11.85
C ARG A 135 24.18 11.88 -10.56
N ALA A 136 23.96 11.17 -9.50
CA ALA A 136 24.52 11.46 -8.17
C ALA A 136 25.61 10.44 -7.85
N SER A 137 26.73 10.91 -7.28
CA SER A 137 27.75 10.03 -6.73
C SER A 137 27.25 9.44 -5.40
N LEU A 138 26.41 8.42 -5.52
CA LEU A 138 25.94 7.70 -4.35
C LEU A 138 27.04 6.84 -3.75
N LYS A 139 27.02 6.67 -2.44
CA LYS A 139 27.88 5.72 -1.77
C LYS A 139 27.52 4.29 -2.16
N ASP A 140 28.48 3.38 -2.15
CA ASP A 140 28.25 1.96 -2.49
C ASP A 140 27.27 1.25 -1.56
N ASP A 141 27.05 1.79 -0.36
CA ASP A 141 26.15 1.28 0.68
C ASP A 141 24.76 1.95 0.69
N PHE A 142 24.48 2.86 -0.26
CA PHE A 142 23.20 3.51 -0.38
C PHE A 142 22.09 2.50 -0.69
N LEU A 143 21.00 2.57 0.09
CA LEU A 143 19.86 1.65 -0.01
C LEU A 143 18.60 2.35 -0.50
N LEU A 144 17.95 1.75 -1.48
CA LEU A 144 16.57 2.06 -1.82
C LEU A 144 15.64 1.11 -1.02
N HIS A 145 14.82 1.69 -0.16
CA HIS A 145 13.80 0.97 0.60
C HIS A 145 12.48 1.01 -0.17
N ILE A 146 11.84 -0.16 -0.32
CA ILE A 146 10.57 -0.31 -1.03
C ILE A 146 9.62 -1.10 -0.14
N ASN A 147 8.47 -0.49 0.17
CA ASN A 147 7.41 -1.16 0.92
C ASN A 147 6.73 -2.23 0.08
N VAL A 148 6.58 -3.42 0.64
CA VAL A 148 5.93 -4.57 0.00
C VAL A 148 4.90 -5.16 0.94
N SER A 149 3.67 -5.26 0.46
CA SER A 149 2.59 -5.88 1.23
C SER A 149 2.82 -7.38 1.42
N PRO A 150 2.45 -7.95 2.58
CA PRO A 150 2.42 -9.41 2.77
C PRO A 150 1.60 -10.14 1.71
N TRP A 151 0.55 -9.53 1.17
CA TRP A 151 -0.22 -10.10 0.07
C TRP A 151 0.61 -10.34 -1.19
N GLN A 152 1.50 -9.42 -1.52
CA GLN A 152 2.43 -9.57 -2.65
C GLN A 152 3.44 -10.69 -2.40
N LEU A 153 3.96 -10.79 -1.17
CA LEU A 153 4.89 -11.86 -0.79
C LEU A 153 4.21 -13.23 -0.75
N ASN A 154 2.89 -13.30 -0.65
CA ASN A 154 2.12 -14.53 -0.76
C ASN A 154 1.93 -15.00 -2.21
N GLU A 155 2.22 -14.15 -3.21
CA GLU A 155 2.13 -14.56 -4.62
C GLU A 155 3.23 -15.56 -4.98
N PRO A 156 2.88 -16.65 -5.68
CA PRO A 156 3.88 -17.49 -6.31
C PRO A 156 4.80 -16.65 -7.20
N HIS A 157 6.11 -16.91 -7.14
CA HIS A 157 7.10 -16.27 -8.03
C HIS A 157 7.27 -14.75 -7.88
N PHE A 158 6.84 -14.15 -6.76
CA PHE A 158 7.07 -12.72 -6.50
C PHE A 158 8.58 -12.37 -6.60
N HIS A 159 9.45 -13.21 -5.99
CA HIS A 159 10.90 -12.99 -6.01
C HIS A 159 11.48 -13.01 -7.43
N GLU A 160 10.94 -13.82 -8.35
CA GLU A 160 11.39 -13.89 -9.74
C GLU A 160 11.05 -12.60 -10.49
N ARG A 161 9.81 -12.12 -10.33
CA ARG A 161 9.35 -10.86 -10.94
C ARG A 161 10.14 -9.67 -10.39
N PHE A 162 10.31 -9.58 -9.07
CA PHE A 162 11.13 -8.56 -8.43
C PHE A 162 12.56 -8.55 -8.99
N THR A 163 13.17 -9.73 -9.05
CA THR A 163 14.53 -9.91 -9.57
C THR A 163 14.64 -9.53 -11.06
N THR A 164 13.62 -9.84 -11.84
CA THR A 164 13.57 -9.47 -13.26
C THR A 164 13.57 -7.94 -13.40
N ILE A 165 12.70 -7.23 -12.67
CA ILE A 165 12.65 -5.76 -12.68
C ILE A 165 13.99 -5.17 -12.22
N MET A 166 14.60 -5.73 -11.17
CA MET A 166 15.90 -5.31 -10.66
C MET A 166 16.99 -5.42 -11.76
N LYS A 167 17.06 -6.57 -12.44
CA LYS A 167 18.05 -6.82 -13.51
C LYS A 167 17.83 -5.92 -14.74
N GLU A 168 16.58 -5.72 -15.17
CA GLU A 168 16.21 -4.82 -16.25
C GLU A 168 16.68 -3.38 -16.01
N ASN A 169 16.67 -2.97 -14.72
CA ASN A 169 17.17 -1.67 -14.30
C ASN A 169 18.69 -1.66 -14.01
N GLY A 170 19.39 -2.79 -14.15
CA GLY A 170 20.83 -2.88 -13.89
C GLY A 170 21.24 -2.60 -12.45
N LEU A 171 20.32 -2.81 -11.49
CA LEU A 171 20.57 -2.57 -10.07
C LEU A 171 21.21 -3.79 -9.39
N LYS A 172 22.06 -3.53 -8.40
CA LYS A 172 22.62 -4.57 -7.55
C LYS A 172 21.64 -4.92 -6.44
N ALA A 173 21.51 -6.20 -6.12
CA ALA A 173 20.59 -6.66 -5.08
C ALA A 173 20.89 -6.04 -3.70
N ASN A 174 22.16 -5.82 -3.38
CA ASN A 174 22.58 -5.21 -2.11
C ASN A 174 22.30 -3.69 -2.00
N SER A 175 21.83 -3.05 -3.09
CA SER A 175 21.35 -1.66 -3.05
C SER A 175 19.85 -1.54 -2.78
N LEU A 176 19.16 -2.67 -2.59
CA LEU A 176 17.72 -2.72 -2.35
C LEU A 176 17.38 -3.28 -0.98
N CYS A 177 16.37 -2.69 -0.35
CA CYS A 177 15.76 -3.17 0.89
C CYS A 177 14.24 -3.30 0.68
N VAL A 178 13.70 -4.49 0.92
CA VAL A 178 12.25 -4.70 0.97
C VAL A 178 11.80 -4.49 2.40
N GLU A 179 10.87 -3.57 2.60
CA GLU A 179 10.23 -3.32 3.89
C GLU A 179 8.86 -3.99 3.94
N ILE A 180 8.65 -4.78 5.01
CA ILE A 180 7.41 -5.52 5.22
C ILE A 180 6.66 -4.85 6.36
N THR A 181 5.41 -4.45 6.12
CA THR A 181 4.54 -3.88 7.13
C THR A 181 3.95 -4.97 8.03
N GLU A 182 3.79 -4.68 9.33
CA GLU A 182 3.41 -5.65 10.38
C GLU A 182 1.98 -6.24 10.25
N THR A 183 1.16 -5.68 9.40
CA THR A 183 -0.31 -5.73 9.51
C THR A 183 -0.97 -7.09 9.27
N VAL A 184 -0.27 -8.17 8.84
CA VAL A 184 -0.97 -9.43 8.48
C VAL A 184 -0.16 -10.69 8.80
N ILE A 185 0.17 -10.94 10.05
CA ILE A 185 0.75 -12.23 10.50
C ILE A 185 -0.24 -13.40 10.30
N GLU A 186 -1.55 -13.14 10.32
CA GLU A 186 -2.59 -14.19 10.29
C GLU A 186 -2.83 -14.83 8.91
N ARG A 187 -2.27 -14.27 7.83
CA ARG A 187 -2.54 -14.73 6.44
C ARG A 187 -1.29 -15.08 5.64
N ILE A 188 -0.20 -15.38 6.33
CA ILE A 188 1.07 -15.76 5.70
C ILE A 188 0.98 -17.21 5.23
N ASN A 189 1.30 -17.46 3.94
CA ASN A 189 1.38 -18.77 3.36
C ASN A 189 2.85 -19.22 3.11
N GLU A 190 3.06 -20.41 2.56
CA GLU A 190 4.41 -20.94 2.28
C GLU A 190 5.20 -20.10 1.27
N HIS A 191 4.52 -19.44 0.31
CA HIS A 191 5.16 -18.58 -0.68
C HIS A 191 5.78 -17.34 -0.07
N PHE A 192 5.19 -16.80 1.00
CA PHE A 192 5.75 -15.65 1.73
C PHE A 192 7.18 -15.95 2.21
N TYR A 193 7.36 -17.06 2.91
CA TYR A 193 8.68 -17.45 3.43
C TYR A 193 9.66 -17.77 2.30
N LEU A 194 9.19 -18.46 1.27
CA LEU A 194 9.99 -18.80 0.10
C LEU A 194 10.49 -17.53 -0.62
N ASN A 195 9.61 -16.58 -0.87
CA ASN A 195 9.96 -15.33 -1.55
C ASN A 195 10.98 -14.52 -0.74
N ILE A 196 10.81 -14.40 0.57
CA ILE A 196 11.77 -13.72 1.46
C ILE A 196 13.14 -14.43 1.40
N GLU A 197 13.16 -15.75 1.52
CA GLU A 197 14.39 -16.53 1.49
C GLU A 197 15.13 -16.35 0.16
N GLN A 198 14.42 -16.42 -0.97
CA GLN A 198 15.00 -16.24 -2.29
C GLN A 198 15.55 -14.83 -2.53
N LEU A 199 14.83 -13.80 -2.10
CA LEU A 199 15.31 -12.41 -2.16
C LEU A 199 16.58 -12.22 -1.33
N ARG A 200 16.63 -12.78 -0.11
CA ARG A 200 17.82 -12.73 0.76
C ARG A 200 19.02 -13.48 0.15
N LYS A 201 18.80 -14.66 -0.43
CA LYS A 201 19.85 -15.42 -1.12
C LYS A 201 20.45 -14.64 -2.30
N GLN A 202 19.68 -13.77 -2.94
CA GLN A 202 20.15 -12.90 -4.00
C GLN A 202 20.89 -11.66 -3.49
N GLY A 203 20.84 -11.38 -2.18
CA GLY A 203 21.50 -10.24 -1.54
C GLY A 203 20.59 -9.03 -1.31
N VAL A 204 19.28 -9.13 -1.56
CA VAL A 204 18.30 -8.09 -1.18
C VAL A 204 18.16 -8.06 0.33
N ARG A 205 18.18 -6.86 0.92
CA ARG A 205 17.93 -6.69 2.36
C ARG A 205 16.44 -6.77 2.64
N ILE A 206 16.10 -7.34 3.80
CA ILE A 206 14.71 -7.41 4.26
C ILE A 206 14.65 -6.70 5.61
N SER A 207 13.74 -5.76 5.73
CA SER A 207 13.40 -5.05 6.97
C SER A 207 11.94 -5.30 7.33
N ILE A 208 11.67 -5.46 8.61
CA ILE A 208 10.30 -5.52 9.13
C ILE A 208 10.05 -4.20 9.84
N CYS A 209 9.12 -3.40 9.32
CA CYS A 209 8.77 -2.12 9.91
C CYS A 209 7.73 -2.33 11.02
N LEU A 210 8.14 -2.16 12.28
CA LEU A 210 7.28 -2.28 13.46
C LEU A 210 6.59 -0.96 13.85
N LEU A 211 6.64 0.08 13.00
CA LEU A 211 6.31 1.46 13.40
C LEU A 211 4.92 1.97 12.98
N TYR A 212 4.04 1.14 12.46
CA TYR A 212 2.71 1.60 12.01
C TYR A 212 1.65 1.70 13.11
N THR A 213 2.01 1.56 14.38
CA THR A 213 1.08 1.69 15.52
C THR A 213 1.06 3.07 16.18
N SER A 214 1.87 4.02 15.73
CA SER A 214 1.83 5.39 16.25
C SER A 214 1.35 6.35 15.16
N PRO A 215 0.25 7.10 15.39
CA PRO A 215 -0.10 8.20 14.49
C PRO A 215 1.06 9.18 14.46
N SER A 216 1.56 9.47 13.26
CA SER A 216 2.56 10.51 13.08
C SER A 216 2.00 11.84 13.59
N PRO A 217 2.74 12.61 14.42
CA PRO A 217 2.25 13.91 14.90
C PRO A 217 2.15 14.98 13.81
N ARG A 218 2.14 14.63 12.52
CA ARG A 218 2.20 15.54 11.37
C ARG A 218 1.20 15.24 10.25
N ASP A 219 0.14 14.47 10.52
CA ASP A 219 -1.00 14.33 9.61
C ASP A 219 -2.18 15.16 10.10
#